data_a966e0820937487fd125787d90a442d5
#
_entry.id   a966e0820937487fd125787d90a442d5
#
_cell.length_a   1.000
_cell.length_b   1.000
_cell.length_c   1.000
_cell.angle_alpha   90.00
_cell.angle_beta   90.00
_cell.angle_gamma   90.00
#
_symmetry.space_group_name_H-M   'P 1'
#
loop_
_entity.id
_entity.type
_entity.pdbx_description
1 polymer ?
#
loop_
_entity_poly.entity_id
_entity_poly.type
_entity_poly.pdbx_seq_one_letter_code
_entity_poly.pdbx_strand_id
1 'polypeptide(L)'
;VPQEPTPLSRKKHKNMAITAADVNKLRQITGAGMMDCKNALVEANGDFEQAIDNLRKKGQKIAAKRADRDATEGAVIAKANADATRGVVISLNCETDFVAKNDSYLALANQLADAALAGFPATKDDLLALPFENGTIADKLTEQTGVIGEKIEIAFYEKVEGPFVATYIHSNNKLATAVVLTASAPEAGRDVAMQAAAMNPVSLNKDSVPAEVLERELEIAREQIRQEGKPEEMVEKIAQGKLNKFFKESTLVEQEFIKDSKMTVAQYLDSVQKGLAVTDFRRVGLGI
;
A
#
# COMPACT_ATOMS: atom_id res chain seq x y z
N VAL A 1 -34.63 -68.84 15.74
CA VAL A 1 -33.35 -68.42 16.34
C VAL A 1 -33.03 -67.08 15.77
N PRO A 2 -32.98 -65.98 16.56
CA PRO A 2 -32.61 -64.66 16.07
C PRO A 2 -31.07 -64.58 15.91
N GLN A 3 -30.60 -64.10 14.78
CA GLN A 3 -29.17 -63.83 14.51
C GLN A 3 -28.79 -62.51 15.22
N GLU A 4 -27.74 -62.57 16.02
CA GLU A 4 -27.09 -61.41 16.60
C GLU A 4 -26.44 -60.50 15.56
N PRO A 5 -26.46 -59.15 15.70
CA PRO A 5 -25.83 -58.27 14.77
C PRO A 5 -24.29 -58.26 15.01
N THR A 6 -23.54 -58.43 13.93
CA THR A 6 -22.09 -58.38 13.90
C THR A 6 -21.59 -56.98 14.33
N PRO A 7 -20.58 -56.86 15.22
CA PRO A 7 -20.07 -55.57 15.65
C PRO A 7 -19.33 -54.87 14.53
N LEU A 8 -19.75 -53.62 14.24
CA LEU A 8 -19.08 -52.72 13.34
C LEU A 8 -17.60 -52.53 13.75
N SER A 9 -16.71 -52.91 12.88
CA SER A 9 -15.27 -52.76 13.01
C SER A 9 -14.92 -51.29 13.27
N ARG A 10 -14.55 -50.97 14.51
CA ARG A 10 -13.88 -49.69 14.83
C ARG A 10 -12.58 -49.65 14.06
N LYS A 11 -12.50 -48.79 13.02
CA LYS A 11 -11.24 -48.42 12.38
C LYS A 11 -10.29 -47.90 13.48
N LYS A 12 -9.29 -48.69 13.86
CA LYS A 12 -8.19 -48.23 14.70
C LYS A 12 -7.47 -47.13 13.95
N HIS A 13 -7.63 -45.87 14.36
CA HIS A 13 -6.76 -44.80 13.92
C HIS A 13 -5.34 -45.19 14.38
N LYS A 14 -4.51 -45.52 13.39
CA LYS A 14 -3.09 -45.75 13.57
C LYS A 14 -2.51 -44.39 14.01
N ASN A 15 -2.03 -44.27 15.24
CA ASN A 15 -1.22 -43.15 15.69
C ASN A 15 0.01 -43.09 14.77
N MET A 16 -0.06 -42.35 13.66
CA MET A 16 1.10 -42.09 12.84
C MET A 16 1.99 -41.11 13.62
N ALA A 17 3.21 -41.55 13.90
CA ALA A 17 4.20 -40.68 14.52
C ALA A 17 4.50 -39.54 13.51
N ILE A 18 4.20 -38.30 13.92
CA ILE A 18 4.46 -37.11 13.12
C ILE A 18 5.97 -36.97 12.97
N THR A 19 6.43 -36.98 11.73
CA THR A 19 7.84 -36.88 11.41
C THR A 19 8.28 -35.43 11.19
N ALA A 20 9.59 -35.18 11.28
CA ALA A 20 10.15 -33.87 10.94
C ALA A 20 9.88 -33.49 9.46
N ALA A 21 9.76 -34.47 8.57
CA ALA A 21 9.40 -34.28 7.17
C ALA A 21 7.97 -33.77 7.02
N ASP A 22 7.01 -34.32 7.77
CA ASP A 22 5.61 -33.85 7.77
C ASP A 22 5.52 -32.41 8.27
N VAL A 23 6.24 -32.07 9.33
CA VAL A 23 6.31 -30.71 9.87
C VAL A 23 6.89 -29.74 8.84
N ASN A 24 7.98 -30.11 8.17
CA ASN A 24 8.58 -29.30 7.12
C ASN A 24 7.65 -29.13 5.91
N LYS A 25 6.96 -30.20 5.51
CA LYS A 25 5.98 -30.12 4.41
C LYS A 25 4.82 -29.16 4.74
N LEU A 26 4.26 -29.24 5.95
CA LEU A 26 3.20 -28.33 6.39
C LEU A 26 3.72 -26.89 6.45
N ARG A 27 4.95 -26.69 6.92
CA ARG A 27 5.59 -25.36 6.94
C ARG A 27 5.79 -24.79 5.54
N GLN A 28 6.19 -25.59 4.56
CA GLN A 28 6.32 -25.14 3.17
C GLN A 28 4.97 -24.71 2.58
N ILE A 29 3.89 -25.39 2.94
CA ILE A 29 2.53 -25.09 2.46
C ILE A 29 1.97 -23.83 3.13
N THR A 30 2.19 -23.64 4.45
CA THR A 30 1.49 -22.63 5.24
C THR A 30 2.36 -21.43 5.62
N GLY A 31 3.68 -21.53 5.51
CA GLY A 31 4.63 -20.54 6.01
C GLY A 31 4.70 -20.42 7.56
N ALA A 32 3.87 -21.15 8.29
CA ALA A 32 3.78 -21.09 9.74
C ALA A 32 5.07 -21.58 10.44
N GLY A 33 5.25 -21.15 11.69
CA GLY A 33 6.41 -21.55 12.49
C GLY A 33 6.49 -23.08 12.69
N MET A 34 7.70 -23.61 12.78
CA MET A 34 7.93 -25.07 12.91
C MET A 34 7.17 -25.69 14.09
N MET A 35 7.14 -25.01 15.23
CA MET A 35 6.42 -25.49 16.42
C MET A 35 4.91 -25.44 16.24
N ASP A 36 4.41 -24.44 15.54
CA ASP A 36 2.98 -24.30 15.22
C ASP A 36 2.53 -25.40 14.26
N CYS A 37 3.32 -25.67 13.23
CA CYS A 37 3.06 -26.79 12.31
C CYS A 37 3.08 -28.15 13.06
N LYS A 38 4.06 -28.36 13.94
CA LYS A 38 4.13 -29.57 14.75
C LYS A 38 2.89 -29.73 15.63
N ASN A 39 2.50 -28.69 16.37
CA ASN A 39 1.35 -28.72 17.25
C ASN A 39 0.04 -28.94 16.47
N ALA A 40 -0.12 -28.26 15.34
CA ALA A 40 -1.29 -28.42 14.49
C ALA A 40 -1.43 -29.84 13.94
N LEU A 41 -0.30 -30.48 13.51
CA LEU A 41 -0.30 -31.87 13.09
C LEU A 41 -0.60 -32.84 14.24
N VAL A 42 -0.09 -32.57 15.44
CA VAL A 42 -0.40 -33.39 16.63
C VAL A 42 -1.89 -33.31 16.96
N GLU A 43 -2.47 -32.10 17.01
CA GLU A 43 -3.90 -31.88 17.27
C GLU A 43 -4.78 -32.51 16.18
N ALA A 44 -4.32 -32.52 14.93
CA ALA A 44 -5.00 -33.12 13.79
C ALA A 44 -4.72 -34.62 13.60
N ASN A 45 -3.97 -35.27 14.52
CA ASN A 45 -3.56 -36.68 14.39
C ASN A 45 -2.88 -37.00 13.03
N GLY A 46 -2.11 -36.07 12.47
CA GLY A 46 -1.40 -36.21 11.21
C GLY A 46 -2.22 -35.87 9.96
N ASP A 47 -3.45 -35.44 10.11
CA ASP A 47 -4.28 -34.93 9.01
C ASP A 47 -3.84 -33.51 8.61
N PHE A 48 -3.35 -33.39 7.37
CA PHE A 48 -2.83 -32.13 6.85
C PHE A 48 -3.91 -31.05 6.64
N GLU A 49 -5.09 -31.44 6.14
CA GLU A 49 -6.18 -30.49 5.90
C GLU A 49 -6.69 -29.93 7.22
N GLN A 50 -6.90 -30.79 8.21
CA GLN A 50 -7.30 -30.38 9.55
C GLN A 50 -6.22 -29.53 10.24
N ALA A 51 -4.93 -29.83 10.02
CA ALA A 51 -3.82 -29.04 10.56
C ALA A 51 -3.77 -27.63 9.95
N ILE A 52 -4.01 -27.49 8.63
CA ILE A 52 -4.14 -26.20 7.95
C ILE A 52 -5.31 -25.40 8.54
N ASP A 53 -6.47 -26.04 8.72
CA ASP A 53 -7.63 -25.38 9.32
C ASP A 53 -7.38 -24.92 10.76
N ASN A 54 -6.66 -25.71 11.56
CA ASN A 54 -6.27 -25.34 12.91
C ASN A 54 -5.33 -24.12 12.91
N LEU A 55 -4.37 -24.08 11.97
CA LEU A 55 -3.47 -22.94 11.79
C LEU A 55 -4.24 -21.68 11.37
N ARG A 56 -5.19 -21.79 10.44
CA ARG A 56 -6.06 -20.68 10.02
C ARG A 56 -6.87 -20.12 11.21
N LYS A 57 -7.51 -20.98 11.99
CA LYS A 57 -8.26 -20.58 13.20
C LYS A 57 -7.35 -19.89 14.23
N LYS A 58 -6.11 -20.38 14.38
CA LYS A 58 -5.12 -19.74 15.25
C LYS A 58 -4.75 -18.35 14.72
N GLY A 59 -4.52 -18.21 13.42
CA GLY A 59 -4.24 -16.94 12.76
C GLY A 59 -5.36 -15.92 12.98
N GLN A 60 -6.63 -16.31 12.80
CA GLN A 60 -7.79 -15.47 13.06
C GLN A 60 -7.84 -14.96 14.50
N LYS A 61 -7.53 -15.82 15.50
CA LYS A 61 -7.46 -15.40 16.92
C LYS A 61 -6.35 -14.40 17.19
N ILE A 62 -5.19 -14.58 16.53
CA ILE A 62 -4.06 -13.63 16.64
C ILE A 62 -4.45 -12.30 15.99
N ALA A 63 -5.01 -12.32 14.78
CA ALA A 63 -5.46 -11.13 14.06
C ALA A 63 -6.49 -10.33 14.89
N ALA A 64 -7.49 -11.00 15.49
CA ALA A 64 -8.47 -10.36 16.37
C ALA A 64 -7.84 -9.67 17.58
N LYS A 65 -6.82 -10.29 18.19
CA LYS A 65 -6.10 -9.70 19.34
C LYS A 65 -5.20 -8.53 18.97
N ARG A 66 -4.85 -8.40 17.68
CA ARG A 66 -3.97 -7.36 17.17
C ARG A 66 -4.70 -6.28 16.38
N ALA A 67 -6.02 -6.37 16.27
CA ALA A 67 -6.83 -5.43 15.48
C ALA A 67 -6.58 -3.96 15.87
N ASP A 68 -6.43 -3.68 17.16
CA ASP A 68 -6.22 -2.34 17.73
C ASP A 68 -4.73 -1.91 17.78
N ARG A 69 -3.80 -2.72 17.21
CA ARG A 69 -2.39 -2.33 17.16
C ARG A 69 -2.14 -1.35 16.03
N ASP A 70 -1.20 -0.44 16.25
CA ASP A 70 -0.72 0.47 15.20
C ASP A 70 0.26 -0.27 14.29
N ALA A 71 -0.02 -0.24 12.99
CA ALA A 71 0.85 -0.76 11.93
C ALA A 71 1.36 0.42 11.09
N THR A 72 2.44 1.05 11.55
CA THR A 72 3.01 2.28 10.96
C THR A 72 4.24 2.03 10.10
N GLU A 73 4.83 0.84 10.19
CA GLU A 73 5.91 0.38 9.33
C GLU A 73 5.36 -0.42 8.14
N GLY A 74 6.19 -0.76 7.15
CA GLY A 74 5.73 -1.55 6.00
C GLY A 74 6.46 -1.26 4.70
N ALA A 75 5.78 -1.56 3.60
CA ALA A 75 6.27 -1.30 2.24
C ALA A 75 5.19 -0.69 1.36
N VAL A 76 5.55 0.38 0.66
CA VAL A 76 4.72 1.02 -0.35
C VAL A 76 5.21 0.59 -1.74
N ILE A 77 4.33 -0.03 -2.51
CA ILE A 77 4.61 -0.57 -3.85
C ILE A 77 3.74 0.16 -4.86
N ALA A 78 4.36 0.66 -5.93
CA ALA A 78 3.68 1.22 -7.07
C ALA A 78 3.98 0.38 -8.31
N LYS A 79 2.95 0.05 -9.10
CA LYS A 79 3.09 -0.70 -10.35
C LYS A 79 2.21 -0.10 -11.44
N ALA A 80 2.69 -0.18 -12.68
CA ALA A 80 1.92 0.10 -13.89
C ALA A 80 1.77 -1.20 -14.71
N ASN A 81 0.67 -1.31 -15.47
CA ASN A 81 0.47 -2.42 -16.38
C ASN A 81 1.41 -2.32 -17.61
N ALA A 82 1.44 -3.36 -18.44
CA ALA A 82 2.43 -3.49 -19.51
C ALA A 82 2.36 -2.37 -20.58
N ASP A 83 1.15 -1.87 -20.86
CA ASP A 83 0.90 -0.75 -21.77
C ASP A 83 0.93 0.63 -21.11
N ALA A 84 1.28 0.66 -19.81
CA ALA A 84 1.40 1.88 -19.01
C ALA A 84 0.15 2.79 -19.05
N THR A 85 -1.05 2.19 -19.12
CA THR A 85 -2.34 2.93 -19.10
C THR A 85 -3.02 2.93 -17.76
N ARG A 86 -2.63 2.01 -16.86
CA ARG A 86 -3.15 1.86 -15.48
C ARG A 86 -2.01 1.73 -14.50
N GLY A 87 -2.20 2.29 -13.33
CA GLY A 87 -1.27 2.17 -12.22
C GLY A 87 -1.98 2.02 -10.89
N VAL A 88 -1.30 1.34 -9.96
CA VAL A 88 -1.74 1.21 -8.57
C VAL A 88 -0.61 1.57 -7.62
N VAL A 89 -0.98 2.08 -6.46
CA VAL A 89 -0.06 2.26 -5.32
C VAL A 89 -0.73 1.61 -4.12
N ILE A 90 -0.05 0.66 -3.48
CA ILE A 90 -0.52 0.03 -2.25
C ILE A 90 0.49 0.22 -1.14
N SER A 91 -0.01 0.32 0.09
CA SER A 91 0.80 0.29 1.30
C SER A 91 0.44 -0.97 2.10
N LEU A 92 1.34 -1.93 2.14
CA LEU A 92 1.25 -3.07 3.05
C LEU A 92 1.95 -2.70 4.35
N ASN A 93 1.19 -2.63 5.43
CA ASN A 93 1.67 -2.17 6.73
C ASN A 93 1.89 -3.33 7.70
N CYS A 94 2.87 -3.16 8.60
CA CYS A 94 3.18 -4.04 9.73
C CYS A 94 3.59 -3.21 10.95
N GLU A 95 3.79 -3.87 12.11
CA GLU A 95 4.11 -3.16 13.36
C GLU A 95 5.59 -2.73 13.42
N THR A 96 6.52 -3.52 12.84
CA THR A 96 7.96 -3.27 12.98
C THR A 96 8.69 -3.17 11.64
N ASP A 97 9.80 -2.44 11.65
CA ASP A 97 10.70 -2.32 10.49
C ASP A 97 11.47 -3.62 10.21
N PHE A 98 11.62 -4.51 11.19
CA PHE A 98 12.21 -5.83 10.99
C PHE A 98 11.38 -6.68 10.02
N VAL A 99 10.06 -6.68 10.19
CA VAL A 99 9.14 -7.36 9.27
C VAL A 99 9.13 -6.68 7.91
N ALA A 100 9.07 -5.34 7.88
CA ALA A 100 9.06 -4.57 6.63
C ALA A 100 10.27 -4.80 5.73
N LYS A 101 11.43 -5.13 6.30
CA LYS A 101 12.69 -5.41 5.57
C LYS A 101 12.84 -6.86 5.11
N ASN A 102 11.94 -7.75 5.49
CA ASN A 102 12.04 -9.17 5.16
C ASN A 102 11.67 -9.40 3.69
N ASP A 103 12.49 -10.17 2.96
CA ASP A 103 12.30 -10.45 1.54
C ASP A 103 10.95 -11.13 1.25
N SER A 104 10.48 -12.03 2.12
CA SER A 104 9.18 -12.68 1.93
C SER A 104 8.01 -11.71 2.12
N TYR A 105 8.15 -10.73 3.01
CA TYR A 105 7.17 -9.67 3.19
C TYR A 105 7.12 -8.73 1.97
N LEU A 106 8.27 -8.34 1.45
CA LEU A 106 8.36 -7.53 0.23
C LEU A 106 7.83 -8.30 -1.00
N ALA A 107 8.07 -9.60 -1.09
CA ALA A 107 7.49 -10.45 -2.12
C ALA A 107 5.96 -10.48 -2.04
N LEU A 108 5.39 -10.63 -0.84
CA LEU A 108 3.94 -10.54 -0.63
C LEU A 108 3.38 -9.18 -1.04
N ALA A 109 4.02 -8.07 -0.62
CA ALA A 109 3.59 -6.73 -1.02
C ALA A 109 3.55 -6.57 -2.54
N ASN A 110 4.55 -7.11 -3.25
CA ASN A 110 4.59 -7.11 -4.70
C ASN A 110 3.48 -7.97 -5.34
N GLN A 111 3.20 -9.16 -4.82
CA GLN A 111 2.12 -10.04 -5.30
C GLN A 111 0.74 -9.39 -5.08
N LEU A 112 0.53 -8.72 -3.95
CA LEU A 112 -0.71 -7.97 -3.69
C LEU A 112 -0.85 -6.78 -4.64
N ALA A 113 0.24 -6.07 -4.97
CA ALA A 113 0.23 -5.01 -5.97
C ALA A 113 -0.08 -5.55 -7.38
N ASP A 114 0.43 -6.74 -7.74
CA ASP A 114 0.09 -7.40 -9.01
C ASP A 114 -1.39 -7.78 -9.07
N ALA A 115 -1.95 -8.33 -7.99
CA ALA A 115 -3.37 -8.64 -7.89
C ALA A 115 -4.24 -7.38 -7.96
N ALA A 116 -3.83 -6.30 -7.27
CA ALA A 116 -4.50 -5.01 -7.32
C ALA A 116 -4.51 -4.42 -8.74
N LEU A 117 -3.39 -4.52 -9.46
CA LEU A 117 -3.26 -4.01 -10.83
C LEU A 117 -4.09 -4.84 -11.81
N ALA A 118 -4.10 -6.16 -11.66
CA ALA A 118 -4.86 -7.07 -12.51
C ALA A 118 -6.39 -6.92 -12.32
N GLY A 119 -6.85 -6.87 -11.07
CA GLY A 119 -8.26 -6.72 -10.73
C GLY A 119 -8.77 -5.29 -10.86
N PHE A 120 -7.92 -4.32 -10.68
CA PHE A 120 -8.16 -2.87 -10.74
C PHE A 120 -9.43 -2.42 -10.02
N PRO A 121 -9.66 -2.85 -8.75
CA PRO A 121 -10.91 -2.63 -8.03
C PRO A 121 -11.17 -1.14 -7.80
N ALA A 122 -12.44 -0.79 -7.52
CA ALA A 122 -12.83 0.60 -7.33
C ALA A 122 -12.34 1.15 -5.97
N THR A 123 -12.43 0.33 -4.94
CA THR A 123 -12.13 0.71 -3.55
C THR A 123 -11.15 -0.26 -2.89
N LYS A 124 -10.63 0.13 -1.72
CA LYS A 124 -9.84 -0.76 -0.88
C LYS A 124 -10.64 -1.99 -0.41
N ASP A 125 -11.92 -1.82 -0.11
CA ASP A 125 -12.76 -2.94 0.33
C ASP A 125 -12.97 -3.93 -0.81
N ASP A 126 -13.16 -3.46 -2.04
CA ASP A 126 -13.20 -4.32 -3.22
C ASP A 126 -11.87 -5.03 -3.46
N LEU A 127 -10.73 -4.35 -3.21
CA LEU A 127 -9.41 -4.97 -3.27
C LEU A 127 -9.29 -6.12 -2.27
N LEU A 128 -9.69 -5.89 -1.02
CA LEU A 128 -9.63 -6.90 0.03
C LEU A 128 -10.50 -8.14 -0.29
N ALA A 129 -11.58 -7.96 -1.06
CA ALA A 129 -12.46 -9.03 -1.49
C ALA A 129 -11.98 -9.79 -2.74
N LEU A 130 -10.92 -9.33 -3.44
CA LEU A 130 -10.40 -10.01 -4.62
C LEU A 130 -9.95 -11.44 -4.28
N PRO A 131 -10.21 -12.41 -5.17
CA PRO A 131 -9.66 -13.76 -5.05
C PRO A 131 -8.12 -13.72 -5.04
N PHE A 132 -7.53 -14.40 -4.08
CA PHE A 132 -6.08 -14.49 -3.94
C PHE A 132 -5.70 -15.86 -3.34
N GLU A 133 -4.88 -16.63 -4.06
CA GLU A 133 -4.54 -18.01 -3.69
C GLU A 133 -5.80 -18.88 -3.41
N ASN A 134 -5.95 -19.35 -2.17
CA ASN A 134 -7.06 -20.22 -1.75
C ASN A 134 -8.18 -19.46 -1.00
N GLY A 135 -8.25 -18.14 -1.14
CA GLY A 135 -9.23 -17.29 -0.45
C GLY A 135 -9.30 -15.90 -1.08
N THR A 136 -9.40 -14.90 -0.23
CA THR A 136 -9.37 -13.49 -0.60
C THR A 136 -8.07 -12.82 -0.13
N ILE A 137 -7.80 -11.60 -0.58
CA ILE A 137 -6.70 -10.80 -0.05
C ILE A 137 -6.88 -10.59 1.46
N ALA A 138 -8.09 -10.35 1.96
CA ALA A 138 -8.36 -10.22 3.39
C ALA A 138 -8.00 -11.50 4.17
N ASP A 139 -8.33 -12.68 3.62
CA ASP A 139 -7.95 -13.96 4.22
C ASP A 139 -6.43 -14.11 4.28
N LYS A 140 -5.72 -13.72 3.22
CA LYS A 140 -4.26 -13.77 3.16
C LYS A 140 -3.62 -12.84 4.21
N LEU A 141 -4.12 -11.64 4.40
CA LEU A 141 -3.61 -10.71 5.42
C LEU A 141 -3.83 -11.28 6.84
N THR A 142 -4.99 -11.90 7.08
CA THR A 142 -5.30 -12.58 8.34
C THR A 142 -4.36 -13.76 8.59
N GLU A 143 -4.12 -14.58 7.57
CA GLU A 143 -3.16 -15.68 7.61
C GLU A 143 -1.75 -15.17 7.96
N GLN A 144 -1.29 -14.12 7.26
CA GLN A 144 0.05 -13.54 7.47
C GLN A 144 0.20 -12.91 8.84
N THR A 145 -0.85 -12.28 9.37
CA THR A 145 -0.86 -11.81 10.77
C THR A 145 -0.64 -12.99 11.74
N GLY A 146 -1.24 -14.14 11.46
CA GLY A 146 -1.05 -15.35 12.26
C GLY A 146 0.36 -15.94 12.16
N VAL A 147 0.94 -15.93 10.96
CA VAL A 147 2.28 -16.47 10.65
C VAL A 147 3.38 -15.59 11.22
N ILE A 148 3.30 -14.29 10.98
CA ILE A 148 4.31 -13.29 11.37
C ILE A 148 4.17 -12.93 12.85
N GLY A 149 2.93 -12.92 13.36
CA GLY A 149 2.64 -12.51 14.72
C GLY A 149 2.54 -11.00 14.92
N GLU A 150 2.49 -10.21 13.86
CA GLU A 150 2.25 -8.77 13.83
C GLU A 150 0.97 -8.48 13.06
N LYS A 151 0.32 -7.33 13.32
CA LYS A 151 -0.77 -6.83 12.49
C LYS A 151 -0.26 -6.56 11.08
N ILE A 152 -0.87 -7.20 10.08
CA ILE A 152 -0.58 -6.98 8.66
C ILE A 152 -1.85 -6.48 8.00
N GLU A 153 -1.78 -5.32 7.37
CA GLU A 153 -2.94 -4.72 6.68
C GLU A 153 -2.53 -3.93 5.43
N ILE A 154 -3.44 -3.82 4.48
CA ILE A 154 -3.33 -2.81 3.42
C ILE A 154 -3.91 -1.51 3.98
N ALA A 155 -3.03 -0.56 4.36
CA ALA A 155 -3.45 0.73 4.89
C ALA A 155 -4.00 1.64 3.79
N PHE A 156 -3.29 1.70 2.65
CA PHE A 156 -3.65 2.54 1.50
C PHE A 156 -3.70 1.73 0.21
N TYR A 157 -4.68 2.07 -0.60
CA TYR A 157 -4.84 1.62 -1.99
C TYR A 157 -5.25 2.81 -2.83
N GLU A 158 -4.42 3.14 -3.81
CA GLU A 158 -4.68 4.20 -4.77
C GLU A 158 -4.52 3.65 -6.19
N LYS A 159 -5.28 4.19 -7.12
CA LYS A 159 -5.20 3.83 -8.55
C LYS A 159 -5.25 5.05 -9.43
N VAL A 160 -4.65 4.95 -10.59
CA VAL A 160 -4.68 5.94 -11.66
C VAL A 160 -4.87 5.26 -13.01
N GLU A 161 -5.51 5.96 -13.94
CA GLU A 161 -5.72 5.49 -15.31
C GLU A 161 -5.61 6.67 -16.29
N GLY A 162 -4.98 6.47 -17.42
CA GLY A 162 -4.85 7.50 -18.44
C GLY A 162 -3.95 7.11 -19.61
N PRO A 163 -3.64 8.05 -20.51
CA PRO A 163 -2.87 7.77 -21.72
C PRO A 163 -1.46 7.23 -21.45
N PHE A 164 -0.82 7.66 -20.36
CA PHE A 164 0.47 7.12 -19.93
C PHE A 164 0.62 7.27 -18.41
N VAL A 165 0.95 6.17 -17.74
CA VAL A 165 1.19 6.09 -16.30
C VAL A 165 2.66 5.78 -16.04
N ALA A 166 3.32 6.59 -15.23
CA ALA A 166 4.65 6.31 -14.70
C ALA A 166 4.61 6.18 -13.18
N THR A 167 5.47 5.31 -12.65
CA THR A 167 5.54 5.06 -11.21
C THR A 167 6.97 5.24 -10.69
N TYR A 168 7.08 5.58 -9.41
CA TYR A 168 8.34 5.66 -8.71
C TYR A 168 8.20 5.08 -7.30
N ILE A 169 9.15 4.24 -6.89
CA ILE A 169 9.28 3.73 -5.53
C ILE A 169 10.61 4.26 -4.98
N HIS A 170 10.56 4.92 -3.83
CA HIS A 170 11.78 5.40 -3.17
C HIS A 170 12.58 4.21 -2.60
N SER A 171 13.90 4.35 -2.54
CA SER A 171 14.85 3.26 -2.27
C SER A 171 14.61 2.48 -0.96
N ASN A 172 13.92 3.06 0.00
CA ASN A 172 13.57 2.41 1.28
C ASN A 172 12.19 1.73 1.27
N ASN A 173 11.47 1.73 0.14
CA ASN A 173 10.08 1.24 0.00
C ASN A 173 9.07 1.89 0.97
N LYS A 174 9.38 3.05 1.55
CA LYS A 174 8.46 3.76 2.46
C LYS A 174 7.63 4.84 1.77
N LEU A 175 7.90 5.08 0.50
CA LEU A 175 7.25 6.12 -0.29
C LEU A 175 7.18 5.67 -1.75
N ALA A 176 6.00 5.78 -2.36
CA ALA A 176 5.82 5.56 -3.78
C ALA A 176 4.82 6.54 -4.38
N THR A 177 4.95 6.77 -5.66
CA THR A 177 4.09 7.66 -6.44
C THR A 177 3.71 7.05 -7.77
N ALA A 178 2.54 7.45 -8.29
CA ALA A 178 2.10 7.21 -9.64
C ALA A 178 1.66 8.54 -10.25
N VAL A 179 2.01 8.80 -11.49
CA VAL A 179 1.61 10.00 -12.24
C VAL A 179 1.01 9.61 -13.57
N VAL A 180 0.07 10.41 -14.06
CA VAL A 180 -0.57 10.24 -15.37
C VAL A 180 -0.15 11.38 -16.27
N LEU A 181 0.37 11.07 -17.45
CA LEU A 181 0.72 12.04 -18.49
C LEU A 181 -0.25 11.95 -19.66
N THR A 182 -0.39 13.06 -20.39
CA THR A 182 -1.22 13.16 -21.61
C THR A 182 -0.71 12.35 -22.79
N ALA A 183 0.57 11.95 -22.79
CA ALA A 183 1.20 11.12 -23.80
C ALA A 183 2.35 10.30 -23.21
N SER A 184 2.80 9.28 -23.96
CA SER A 184 3.92 8.43 -23.54
C SER A 184 5.24 9.21 -23.52
N ALA A 185 5.83 9.33 -22.34
CA ALA A 185 7.12 9.96 -22.10
C ALA A 185 7.78 9.30 -20.86
N PRO A 186 8.39 8.12 -20.99
CA PRO A 186 8.84 7.30 -19.85
C PRO A 186 9.82 8.02 -18.91
N GLU A 187 10.83 8.71 -19.45
CA GLU A 187 11.79 9.46 -18.63
C GLU A 187 11.13 10.63 -17.90
N ALA A 188 10.36 11.44 -18.63
CA ALA A 188 9.66 12.59 -18.05
C ALA A 188 8.64 12.14 -17.00
N GLY A 189 7.90 11.06 -17.26
CA GLY A 189 6.97 10.48 -16.29
C GLY A 189 7.67 10.04 -15.01
N ARG A 190 8.80 9.36 -15.11
CA ARG A 190 9.62 8.98 -13.96
C ARG A 190 10.14 10.20 -13.19
N ASP A 191 10.58 11.22 -13.89
CA ASP A 191 11.08 12.44 -13.29
C ASP A 191 10.00 13.20 -12.52
N VAL A 192 8.79 13.29 -13.07
CA VAL A 192 7.64 13.90 -12.37
C VAL A 192 7.17 13.05 -11.21
N ALA A 193 7.20 11.72 -11.32
CA ALA A 193 6.89 10.82 -10.20
C ALA A 193 7.92 11.01 -9.06
N MET A 194 9.21 11.16 -9.38
CA MET A 194 10.26 11.51 -8.41
C MET A 194 10.04 12.89 -7.78
N GLN A 195 9.66 13.90 -8.58
CA GLN A 195 9.29 15.24 -8.11
C GLN A 195 8.16 15.14 -7.08
N ALA A 196 7.07 14.46 -7.41
CA ALA A 196 5.92 14.28 -6.53
C ALA A 196 6.32 13.57 -5.22
N ALA A 197 7.21 12.58 -5.28
CA ALA A 197 7.73 11.90 -4.11
C ALA A 197 8.52 12.85 -3.20
N ALA A 198 9.45 13.61 -3.77
CA ALA A 198 10.37 14.46 -3.03
C ALA A 198 9.71 15.73 -2.47
N MET A 199 8.86 16.39 -3.27
CA MET A 199 8.34 17.72 -2.98
C MET A 199 6.97 17.72 -2.33
N ASN A 200 6.36 16.57 -2.16
CA ASN A 200 5.07 16.38 -1.46
C ASN A 200 3.99 17.41 -1.84
N PRO A 201 3.62 17.55 -3.12
CA PRO A 201 2.62 18.51 -3.53
C PRO A 201 1.25 18.18 -2.92
N VAL A 202 0.52 19.22 -2.51
CA VAL A 202 -0.83 19.08 -1.93
C VAL A 202 -1.89 18.85 -3.00
N SER A 203 -1.61 19.28 -4.24
CA SER A 203 -2.51 19.11 -5.38
C SER A 203 -1.74 19.17 -6.70
N LEU A 204 -2.43 18.84 -7.79
CA LEU A 204 -1.87 18.88 -9.13
C LEU A 204 -1.51 20.32 -9.55
N ASN A 205 -2.44 21.24 -9.38
CA ASN A 205 -2.33 22.65 -9.74
C ASN A 205 -3.11 23.54 -8.75
N LYS A 206 -3.03 24.86 -8.90
CA LYS A 206 -3.71 25.81 -8.03
C LYS A 206 -5.24 25.63 -7.98
N ASP A 207 -5.85 25.26 -9.11
CA ASP A 207 -7.30 25.14 -9.24
C ASP A 207 -7.85 23.87 -8.58
N SER A 208 -6.98 22.91 -8.28
CA SER A 208 -7.29 21.63 -7.61
C SER A 208 -6.94 21.63 -6.12
N VAL A 209 -6.46 22.75 -5.56
CA VAL A 209 -6.22 22.86 -4.11
C VAL A 209 -7.57 22.89 -3.38
N PRO A 210 -7.82 22.01 -2.39
CA PRO A 210 -9.06 22.02 -1.63
C PRO A 210 -9.34 23.38 -0.96
N ALA A 211 -10.59 23.85 -0.99
CA ALA A 211 -10.99 25.15 -0.45
C ALA A 211 -10.60 25.30 1.03
N GLU A 212 -10.76 24.25 1.82
CA GLU A 212 -10.37 24.22 3.24
C GLU A 212 -8.87 24.43 3.46
N VAL A 213 -8.02 23.95 2.53
CA VAL A 213 -6.58 24.18 2.57
C VAL A 213 -6.29 25.65 2.26
N LEU A 214 -6.95 26.22 1.25
CA LEU A 214 -6.78 27.61 0.88
C LEU A 214 -7.19 28.57 2.01
N GLU A 215 -8.34 28.32 2.64
CA GLU A 215 -8.83 29.12 3.77
C GLU A 215 -7.86 29.06 4.94
N ARG A 216 -7.38 27.88 5.27
CA ARG A 216 -6.38 27.70 6.34
C ARG A 216 -5.08 28.42 6.04
N GLU A 217 -4.53 28.29 4.84
CA GLU A 217 -3.29 28.97 4.45
C GLU A 217 -3.44 30.51 4.43
N LEU A 218 -4.60 31.01 3.98
CA LEU A 218 -4.91 32.44 4.04
C LEU A 218 -5.01 32.94 5.48
N GLU A 219 -5.66 32.22 6.39
CA GLU A 219 -5.77 32.59 7.78
C GLU A 219 -4.41 32.61 8.49
N ILE A 220 -3.59 31.58 8.26
CA ILE A 220 -2.20 31.54 8.76
C ILE A 220 -1.41 32.74 8.22
N ALA A 221 -1.54 33.03 6.92
CA ALA A 221 -0.85 34.19 6.32
C ALA A 221 -1.28 35.51 6.94
N ARG A 222 -2.58 35.72 7.12
CA ARG A 222 -3.13 36.95 7.76
C ARG A 222 -2.58 37.11 9.18
N GLU A 223 -2.61 36.05 9.98
CA GLU A 223 -2.12 36.08 11.35
C GLU A 223 -0.63 36.42 11.42
N GLN A 224 0.18 35.78 10.59
CA GLN A 224 1.62 36.09 10.48
C GLN A 224 1.87 37.57 10.13
N ILE A 225 1.12 38.10 9.16
CA ILE A 225 1.28 39.49 8.71
C ILE A 225 0.92 40.49 9.83
N ARG A 226 -0.14 40.22 10.62
CA ARG A 226 -0.49 41.01 11.80
C ARG A 226 0.59 40.94 12.86
N GLN A 227 1.18 39.76 13.11
CA GLN A 227 2.29 39.62 14.05
C GLN A 227 3.55 40.35 13.58
N GLU A 228 3.76 40.48 12.26
CA GLU A 228 4.82 41.31 11.67
C GLU A 228 4.56 42.83 11.81
N GLY A 229 3.45 43.24 12.40
CA GLY A 229 3.10 44.63 12.64
C GLY A 229 2.71 45.44 11.38
N LYS A 230 2.27 44.74 10.32
CA LYS A 230 1.82 45.40 9.10
C LYS A 230 0.44 46.07 9.30
N PRO A 231 0.18 47.22 8.64
CA PRO A 231 -1.13 47.88 8.68
C PRO A 231 -2.25 46.96 8.20
N GLU A 232 -3.40 46.94 8.87
CA GLU A 232 -4.54 46.07 8.57
C GLU A 232 -4.99 46.18 7.10
N GLU A 233 -4.95 47.40 6.54
CA GLU A 233 -5.27 47.69 5.12
C GLU A 233 -4.35 46.95 4.11
N MET A 234 -3.16 46.54 4.54
CA MET A 234 -2.20 45.79 3.71
C MET A 234 -2.28 44.28 3.90
N VAL A 235 -2.93 43.80 4.97
CA VAL A 235 -2.95 42.38 5.35
C VAL A 235 -3.44 41.50 4.20
N GLU A 236 -4.58 41.83 3.62
CA GLU A 236 -5.17 41.00 2.55
C GLU A 236 -4.31 40.99 1.28
N LYS A 237 -3.74 42.13 0.88
CA LYS A 237 -2.85 42.18 -0.30
C LYS A 237 -1.57 41.36 -0.10
N ILE A 238 -1.00 41.40 1.09
CA ILE A 238 0.21 40.64 1.40
C ILE A 238 -0.13 39.13 1.54
N ALA A 239 -1.28 38.80 2.17
CA ALA A 239 -1.76 37.42 2.28
C ALA A 239 -1.97 36.77 0.92
N GLN A 240 -2.55 37.51 -0.05
CA GLN A 240 -2.68 37.03 -1.43
C GLN A 240 -1.33 36.80 -2.09
N GLY A 241 -0.32 37.61 -1.79
CA GLY A 241 1.07 37.37 -2.24
C GLY A 241 1.69 36.10 -1.64
N LYS A 242 1.46 35.86 -0.35
CA LYS A 242 1.90 34.62 0.33
C LYS A 242 1.17 33.39 -0.26
N LEU A 243 -0.11 33.49 -0.57
CA LEU A 243 -0.88 32.41 -1.21
C LEU A 243 -0.32 32.07 -2.61
N ASN A 244 0.05 33.07 -3.40
CA ASN A 244 0.70 32.82 -4.71
C ASN A 244 2.04 32.10 -4.56
N LYS A 245 2.79 32.39 -3.49
CA LYS A 245 4.02 31.65 -3.17
C LYS A 245 3.68 30.21 -2.78
N PHE A 246 2.67 30.00 -1.94
CA PHE A 246 2.19 28.67 -1.56
C PHE A 246 1.86 27.83 -2.80
N PHE A 247 1.13 28.34 -3.79
CA PHE A 247 0.84 27.60 -5.02
C PHE A 247 2.11 27.13 -5.73
N LYS A 248 3.11 28.01 -5.87
CA LYS A 248 4.38 27.67 -6.51
C LYS A 248 5.18 26.62 -5.78
N GLU A 249 5.07 26.56 -4.46
CA GLU A 249 5.80 25.62 -3.62
C GLU A 249 5.05 24.30 -3.41
N SER A 250 3.70 24.33 -3.46
CA SER A 250 2.85 23.24 -2.98
C SER A 250 1.99 22.59 -4.07
N THR A 251 2.00 23.07 -5.34
CA THR A 251 1.28 22.40 -6.41
C THR A 251 2.25 21.79 -7.44
N LEU A 252 2.01 20.54 -7.84
CA LEU A 252 2.97 19.74 -8.61
C LEU A 252 3.44 20.44 -9.89
N VAL A 253 2.53 20.99 -10.68
CA VAL A 253 2.89 21.60 -11.98
C VAL A 253 3.60 22.94 -11.87
N GLU A 254 3.39 23.67 -10.75
CA GLU A 254 3.97 24.99 -10.51
C GLU A 254 5.25 24.96 -9.69
N GLN A 255 5.58 23.81 -9.06
CA GLN A 255 6.84 23.63 -8.36
C GLN A 255 8.04 23.78 -9.29
N GLU A 256 9.12 24.37 -8.77
CA GLU A 256 10.42 24.31 -9.45
C GLU A 256 10.85 22.86 -9.64
N PHE A 257 11.31 22.52 -10.84
CA PHE A 257 11.71 21.17 -11.16
C PHE A 257 13.01 20.77 -10.44
N ILE A 258 12.99 19.68 -9.68
CA ILE A 258 14.13 19.29 -8.82
C ILE A 258 15.46 19.09 -9.56
N LYS A 259 15.42 18.75 -10.86
CA LYS A 259 16.63 18.55 -11.67
C LYS A 259 17.10 19.84 -12.36
N ASP A 260 16.23 20.84 -12.50
CA ASP A 260 16.54 22.15 -13.06
C ASP A 260 15.60 23.23 -12.51
N SER A 261 16.05 23.94 -11.48
CA SER A 261 15.24 24.98 -10.78
C SER A 261 14.94 26.22 -11.64
N LYS A 262 15.46 26.31 -12.87
CA LYS A 262 15.15 27.43 -13.79
C LYS A 262 13.79 27.27 -14.46
N MET A 263 13.16 26.12 -14.36
CA MET A 263 11.86 25.84 -14.93
C MET A 263 10.94 25.15 -13.94
N THR A 264 9.64 25.29 -14.16
CA THR A 264 8.63 24.53 -13.41
C THR A 264 8.46 23.14 -14.00
N VAL A 265 7.78 22.24 -13.25
CA VAL A 265 7.41 20.92 -13.77
C VAL A 265 6.62 21.03 -15.08
N ALA A 266 5.66 21.97 -15.16
CA ALA A 266 4.90 22.20 -16.41
C ALA A 266 5.80 22.63 -17.56
N GLN A 267 6.75 23.53 -17.32
CA GLN A 267 7.70 23.99 -18.36
C GLN A 267 8.65 22.86 -18.78
N TYR A 268 9.09 22.04 -17.85
CA TYR A 268 9.88 20.85 -18.14
C TYR A 268 9.14 19.92 -19.09
N LEU A 269 7.89 19.56 -18.75
CA LEU A 269 7.10 18.66 -19.59
C LEU A 269 6.87 19.24 -21.00
N ASP A 270 6.52 20.52 -21.13
CA ASP A 270 6.35 21.19 -22.44
C ASP A 270 7.66 21.24 -23.25
N SER A 271 8.81 21.30 -22.57
CA SER A 271 10.13 21.25 -23.24
C SER A 271 10.48 19.86 -23.76
N VAL A 272 10.02 18.80 -23.12
CA VAL A 272 10.21 17.42 -23.59
C VAL A 272 9.35 17.15 -24.82
N GLN A 273 8.10 17.53 -24.76
CA GLN A 273 7.15 17.41 -25.86
C GLN A 273 6.10 18.53 -25.73
N LYS A 274 5.88 19.28 -26.81
CA LYS A 274 4.89 20.36 -26.80
C LYS A 274 3.50 19.87 -26.44
N GLY A 275 2.92 20.46 -25.39
CA GLY A 275 1.60 20.10 -24.86
C GLY A 275 1.59 18.86 -23.96
N LEU A 276 2.75 18.27 -23.65
CA LEU A 276 2.84 17.20 -22.64
C LEU A 276 2.51 17.79 -21.28
N ALA A 277 1.61 17.15 -20.57
CA ALA A 277 1.17 17.58 -19.24
C ALA A 277 0.95 16.38 -18.30
N VAL A 278 1.07 16.62 -17.01
CA VAL A 278 0.60 15.69 -15.97
C VAL A 278 -0.87 16.01 -15.65
N THR A 279 -1.72 15.00 -15.61
CA THR A 279 -3.17 15.15 -15.42
C THR A 279 -3.66 14.60 -14.09
N ASP A 280 -2.92 13.67 -13.48
CA ASP A 280 -3.25 13.11 -12.17
C ASP A 280 -1.98 12.57 -11.51
N PHE A 281 -2.00 12.46 -10.18
CA PHE A 281 -0.94 11.82 -9.43
C PHE A 281 -1.47 11.22 -8.13
N ARG A 282 -0.77 10.20 -7.64
CA ARG A 282 -0.95 9.63 -6.29
C ARG A 282 0.40 9.56 -5.61
N ARG A 283 0.39 9.87 -4.32
CA ARG A 283 1.56 9.76 -3.44
C ARG A 283 1.14 9.07 -2.16
N VAL A 284 1.79 7.98 -1.83
CA VAL A 284 1.57 7.23 -0.59
C VAL A 284 2.90 7.06 0.11
N GLY A 285 2.94 7.43 1.38
CA GLY A 285 4.12 7.30 2.23
C GLY A 285 3.76 6.78 3.62
N LEU A 286 4.66 6.03 4.22
CA LEU A 286 4.53 5.52 5.59
C LEU A 286 5.01 6.57 6.57
N GLY A 287 4.17 6.90 7.57
CA GLY A 287 4.56 7.80 8.66
C GLY A 287 4.78 9.26 8.23
N ILE A 288 4.23 9.65 7.09
CA ILE A 288 4.32 11.01 6.53
C ILE A 288 2.94 11.58 6.24
#